data_08b9a9527c0927b51dac39d3a907879f
#
_entry.id   08b9a9527c0927b51dac39d3a907879f
#
_cell.length_a   1.000
_cell.length_b   1.000
_cell.length_c   1.000
_cell.angle_alpha   90.00
_cell.angle_beta   90.00
_cell.angle_gamma   90.00
#
_symmetry.space_group_name_H-M   'P 1'
#
loop_
_entity.id
_entity.type
_entity.pdbx_description
1 polymer ?
#
loop_
_entity_poly.entity_id
_entity_poly.type
_entity_poly.pdbx_seq_one_letter_code
_entity_poly.pdbx_strand_id
1 'polypeptide(L)'
;DLFSGTGSFGLECISRGAAKVYFFENYIQSLEILQKNIKKLKCEKKVRLSSDDAFNFHKNKELKNKKLDLIFLDPPYKEENLEIILENIVKLNLLKENGLVVLHRHKKTKDNFENIFSTVRSSKYGISKITFLKLIK
;
A
#
# COMPACT_ATOMS: atom_id res chain seq x y z
N ASP A 1 -1.77 -1.24 3.01
CA ASP A 1 -0.81 -0.13 3.19
C ASP A 1 0.59 -0.69 3.28
N LEU A 2 1.31 -0.65 2.17
CA LEU A 2 2.70 -1.09 2.06
C LEU A 2 3.63 0.10 2.30
N PHE A 3 4.67 -0.11 3.10
CA PHE A 3 5.53 0.96 3.62
C PHE A 3 4.76 1.92 4.53
N SER A 4 4.09 1.36 5.52
CA SER A 4 3.03 2.07 6.27
C SER A 4 3.54 3.22 7.14
N GLY A 5 4.80 3.25 7.52
CA GLY A 5 5.34 4.24 8.42
C GLY A 5 4.59 4.25 9.75
N THR A 6 4.13 5.40 10.16
CA THR A 6 3.30 5.56 11.37
C THR A 6 1.82 5.27 11.17
N GLY A 7 1.43 4.84 9.95
CA GLY A 7 0.08 4.38 9.62
C GLY A 7 -0.90 5.46 9.17
N SER A 8 -0.44 6.65 8.84
CA SER A 8 -1.31 7.78 8.52
C SER A 8 -2.33 7.45 7.43
N PHE A 9 -1.93 6.81 6.35
CA PHE A 9 -2.85 6.49 5.25
C PHE A 9 -3.87 5.41 5.65
N GLY A 10 -3.41 4.27 6.14
CA GLY A 10 -4.31 3.16 6.49
C GLY A 10 -5.26 3.50 7.65
N LEU A 11 -4.80 4.27 8.63
CA LEU A 11 -5.64 4.73 9.74
C LEU A 11 -6.70 5.74 9.26
N GLU A 12 -6.37 6.60 8.30
CA GLU A 12 -7.35 7.47 7.66
C GLU A 12 -8.39 6.67 6.87
N CYS A 13 -7.98 5.59 6.21
CA CYS A 13 -8.91 4.67 5.55
C CYS A 13 -9.91 4.08 6.54
N ILE A 14 -9.47 3.67 7.73
CA ILE A 14 -10.34 3.17 8.79
C ILE A 14 -11.33 4.25 9.25
N SER A 15 -10.85 5.47 9.46
CA SER A 15 -11.68 6.62 9.80
C SER A 15 -12.77 6.90 8.77
N ARG A 16 -12.51 6.61 7.50
CA ARG A 16 -13.44 6.79 6.38
C ARG A 16 -14.27 5.55 6.05
N GLY A 17 -14.24 4.53 6.89
CA GLY A 17 -15.12 3.38 6.79
C GLY A 17 -14.51 2.10 6.21
N ALA A 18 -13.18 2.02 6.06
CA ALA A 18 -12.55 0.76 5.70
C ALA A 18 -12.84 -0.31 6.76
N ALA A 19 -13.28 -1.47 6.32
CA ALA A 19 -13.63 -2.57 7.21
C ALA A 19 -12.37 -3.24 7.80
N LYS A 20 -11.30 -3.31 7.00
CA LYS A 20 -10.04 -3.96 7.37
C LYS A 20 -8.89 -3.27 6.65
N VAL A 21 -7.78 -3.07 7.37
CA VAL A 21 -6.51 -2.58 6.80
C VAL A 21 -5.38 -3.53 7.18
N TYR A 22 -4.58 -3.91 6.18
CA TYR A 22 -3.34 -4.66 6.33
C TYR A 22 -2.18 -3.70 6.22
N PHE A 23 -1.39 -3.58 7.30
CA PHE A 23 -0.21 -2.73 7.36
C PHE A 23 1.07 -3.56 7.26
N PHE A 24 2.03 -3.06 6.48
CA PHE A 24 3.39 -3.61 6.39
C PHE A 24 4.39 -2.52 6.71
N GLU A 25 5.13 -2.70 7.79
CA GLU A 25 6.17 -1.79 8.25
C GLU A 25 7.25 -2.55 9.00
N ASN A 26 8.50 -2.47 8.57
CA ASN A 26 9.61 -3.19 9.19
C ASN A 26 10.63 -2.29 9.91
N TYR A 27 10.48 -0.96 9.82
CA TYR A 27 11.30 -0.03 10.58
C TYR A 27 10.76 0.07 12.02
N ILE A 28 11.55 -0.39 12.99
CA ILE A 28 11.09 -0.61 14.37
C ILE A 28 10.49 0.65 14.99
N GLN A 29 11.11 1.82 14.82
CA GLN A 29 10.62 3.07 15.39
C GLN A 29 9.25 3.45 14.84
N SER A 30 9.05 3.31 13.52
CA SER A 30 7.75 3.58 12.89
C SER A 30 6.71 2.55 13.33
N LEU A 31 7.09 1.29 13.42
CA LEU A 31 6.22 0.19 13.85
C LEU A 31 5.69 0.42 15.27
N GLU A 32 6.54 0.84 16.21
CA GLU A 32 6.12 1.17 17.57
C GLU A 32 5.12 2.31 17.63
N ILE A 33 5.33 3.36 16.81
CA ILE A 33 4.40 4.49 16.71
C ILE A 33 3.08 4.03 16.09
N LEU A 34 3.13 3.22 15.03
CA LEU A 34 1.94 2.66 14.40
C LEU A 34 1.11 1.84 15.38
N GLN A 35 1.76 0.97 16.16
CA GLN A 35 1.08 0.19 17.22
C GLN A 35 0.41 1.09 18.26
N LYS A 36 1.09 2.15 18.71
CA LYS A 36 0.52 3.14 19.65
C LYS A 36 -0.68 3.86 19.03
N ASN A 37 -0.60 4.24 17.76
CA ASN A 37 -1.69 4.90 17.04
C ASN A 37 -2.91 3.99 16.91
N ILE A 38 -2.73 2.72 16.54
CA ILE A 38 -3.79 1.73 16.45
C ILE A 38 -4.52 1.59 17.78
N LYS A 39 -3.77 1.46 18.88
CA LYS A 39 -4.31 1.32 20.22
C LYS A 39 -5.04 2.59 20.68
N LYS A 40 -4.46 3.76 20.43
CA LYS A 40 -5.06 5.05 20.77
C LYS A 40 -6.39 5.27 20.06
N LEU A 41 -6.48 4.86 18.80
CA LEU A 41 -7.69 4.97 17.98
C LEU A 41 -8.69 3.81 18.22
N LYS A 42 -8.32 2.84 19.05
CA LYS A 42 -9.17 1.68 19.39
C LYS A 42 -9.66 0.92 18.16
N CYS A 43 -8.80 0.75 17.18
CA CYS A 43 -9.15 0.11 15.90
C CYS A 43 -8.47 -1.24 15.67
N GLU A 44 -7.96 -1.88 16.72
CA GLU A 44 -7.20 -3.15 16.66
C GLU A 44 -7.95 -4.25 15.90
N LYS A 45 -9.27 -4.31 16.06
CA LYS A 45 -10.12 -5.33 15.39
C LYS A 45 -10.18 -5.16 13.88
N LYS A 46 -9.92 -3.96 13.37
CA LYS A 46 -9.90 -3.63 11.94
C LYS A 46 -8.52 -3.72 11.31
N VAL A 47 -7.51 -4.04 12.09
CA VAL A 47 -6.10 -4.00 11.67
C VAL A 47 -5.49 -5.40 11.66
N ARG A 48 -4.65 -5.64 10.65
CA ARG A 48 -3.64 -6.69 10.63
C ARG A 48 -2.30 -6.02 10.36
N LEU A 49 -1.36 -6.18 11.29
CA LEU A 49 -0.05 -5.56 11.24
C LEU A 49 1.02 -6.63 11.01
N SER A 50 1.82 -6.45 9.97
CA SER A 50 3.00 -7.27 9.70
C SER A 50 4.26 -6.44 9.85
N SER A 51 5.25 -6.98 10.54
CA SER A 51 6.60 -6.43 10.64
C SER A 51 7.52 -6.90 9.50
N ASP A 52 6.99 -7.62 8.51
CA ASP A 52 7.74 -8.04 7.35
C ASP A 52 8.08 -6.85 6.45
N ASP A 53 9.16 -7.01 5.68
CA ASP A 53 9.49 -6.11 4.58
C ASP A 53 8.32 -6.07 3.57
N ALA A 54 7.97 -4.87 3.12
CA ALA A 54 6.89 -4.69 2.15
C ALA A 54 7.12 -5.50 0.85
N PHE A 55 8.37 -5.72 0.43
CA PHE A 55 8.70 -6.57 -0.72
C PHE A 55 8.37 -8.05 -0.51
N ASN A 56 8.20 -8.48 0.73
CA ASN A 56 7.82 -9.84 1.11
C ASN A 56 6.33 -10.00 1.40
N PHE A 57 5.51 -8.98 1.17
CA PHE A 57 4.07 -9.03 1.46
C PHE A 57 3.37 -10.24 0.84
N HIS A 58 3.82 -10.70 -0.31
CA HIS A 58 3.27 -11.84 -1.04
C HIS A 58 3.39 -13.17 -0.29
N LYS A 59 4.28 -13.26 0.69
CA LYS A 59 4.46 -14.44 1.57
C LYS A 59 3.48 -14.44 2.75
N ASN A 60 2.79 -13.35 2.99
CA ASN A 60 1.88 -13.22 4.13
C ASN A 60 0.62 -14.06 3.90
N LYS A 61 0.43 -15.04 4.79
CA LYS A 61 -0.68 -16.00 4.69
C LYS A 61 -2.05 -15.35 4.85
N GLU A 62 -2.14 -14.22 5.55
CA GLU A 62 -3.41 -13.51 5.76
C GLU A 62 -3.94 -12.85 4.48
N LEU A 63 -3.07 -12.61 3.50
CA LEU A 63 -3.45 -12.07 2.20
C LEU A 63 -3.91 -13.16 1.21
N LYS A 64 -3.69 -14.42 1.53
CA LYS A 64 -4.07 -15.53 0.65
C LYS A 64 -5.59 -15.50 0.39
N ASN A 65 -5.97 -15.53 -0.89
CA ASN A 65 -7.35 -15.49 -1.35
C ASN A 65 -8.12 -14.20 -0.94
N LYS A 66 -7.44 -13.15 -0.55
CA LYS A 66 -8.07 -11.85 -0.30
C LYS A 66 -8.29 -11.09 -1.60
N LYS A 67 -9.31 -10.24 -1.58
CA LYS A 67 -9.61 -9.29 -2.64
C LYS A 67 -9.71 -7.90 -2.00
N LEU A 68 -8.82 -7.03 -2.41
CA LEU A 68 -8.65 -5.70 -1.84
C LEU A 68 -9.25 -4.64 -2.76
N ASP A 69 -9.86 -3.65 -2.17
CA ASP A 69 -10.39 -2.48 -2.89
C ASP A 69 -9.27 -1.50 -3.24
N LEU A 70 -8.27 -1.40 -2.36
CA LEU A 70 -7.20 -0.44 -2.47
C LEU A 70 -5.88 -1.01 -1.95
N ILE A 71 -4.81 -0.79 -2.70
CA ILE A 71 -3.43 -1.05 -2.27
C ILE A 71 -2.65 0.25 -2.36
N PHE A 72 -2.14 0.73 -1.23
CA PHE A 72 -1.34 1.94 -1.17
C PHE A 72 0.15 1.60 -1.06
N LEU A 73 0.96 2.25 -1.89
CA LEU A 73 2.40 2.08 -1.98
C LEU A 73 3.09 3.43 -1.75
N ASP A 74 3.82 3.53 -0.66
CA ASP A 74 4.61 4.71 -0.30
C ASP A 74 6.07 4.33 -0.01
N PRO A 75 6.77 3.76 -0.99
CA PRO A 75 8.16 3.34 -0.81
C PRO A 75 9.09 4.55 -0.66
N PRO A 76 10.28 4.36 -0.07
CA PRO A 76 11.32 5.38 -0.10
C PRO A 76 11.56 5.90 -1.52
N TYR A 77 11.83 7.19 -1.69
CA TYR A 77 12.01 7.80 -3.03
C TYR A 77 13.14 7.16 -3.85
N LYS A 78 14.14 6.58 -3.19
CA LYS A 78 15.27 5.89 -3.83
C LYS A 78 14.96 4.45 -4.25
N GLU A 79 13.77 3.93 -3.94
CA GLU A 79 13.40 2.56 -4.29
C GLU A 79 13.18 2.43 -5.80
N GLU A 80 13.87 1.49 -6.42
CA GLU A 80 13.85 1.29 -7.88
C GLU A 80 13.13 0.00 -8.30
N ASN A 81 12.87 -0.92 -7.36
CA ASN A 81 12.35 -2.26 -7.68
C ASN A 81 10.84 -2.42 -7.45
N LEU A 82 10.08 -1.35 -7.58
CA LEU A 82 8.65 -1.35 -7.33
C LEU A 82 7.85 -2.31 -8.23
N GLU A 83 8.37 -2.58 -9.41
CA GLU A 83 7.79 -3.53 -10.38
C GLU A 83 7.56 -4.91 -9.77
N ILE A 84 8.47 -5.38 -8.91
CA ILE A 84 8.34 -6.67 -8.22
C ILE A 84 7.08 -6.71 -7.35
N ILE A 85 6.77 -5.62 -6.65
CA ILE A 85 5.56 -5.51 -5.84
C ILE A 85 4.33 -5.55 -6.74
N LEU A 86 4.33 -4.76 -7.82
CA LEU A 86 3.21 -4.68 -8.77
C LEU A 86 2.94 -6.04 -9.43
N GLU A 87 3.97 -6.75 -9.85
CA GLU A 87 3.83 -8.10 -10.38
C GLU A 87 3.24 -9.09 -9.37
N ASN A 88 3.68 -9.02 -8.11
CA ASN A 88 3.16 -9.90 -7.07
C ASN A 88 1.69 -9.61 -6.73
N ILE A 89 1.26 -8.35 -6.81
CA ILE A 89 -0.17 -7.97 -6.67
C ILE A 89 -1.01 -8.71 -7.72
N VAL A 90 -0.51 -8.76 -8.96
CA VAL A 90 -1.19 -9.46 -10.06
C VAL A 90 -1.14 -10.98 -9.89
N LYS A 91 0.03 -11.55 -9.63
CA LYS A 91 0.23 -13.00 -9.42
C LYS A 91 -0.66 -13.55 -8.31
N LEU A 92 -0.86 -12.80 -7.24
CA LEU A 92 -1.75 -13.17 -6.14
C LEU A 92 -3.21 -12.82 -6.40
N ASN A 93 -3.51 -12.17 -7.51
CA ASN A 93 -4.85 -11.71 -7.85
C ASN A 93 -5.52 -10.95 -6.70
N LEU A 94 -4.77 -10.02 -6.08
CA LEU A 94 -5.18 -9.35 -4.86
C LEU A 94 -6.24 -8.27 -5.05
N LEU A 95 -6.31 -7.64 -6.23
CA LEU A 95 -7.27 -6.57 -6.48
C LEU A 95 -8.65 -7.12 -6.84
N LYS A 96 -9.68 -6.46 -6.33
CA LYS A 96 -11.03 -6.58 -6.87
C LYS A 96 -11.07 -6.03 -8.31
N GLU A 97 -12.12 -6.33 -9.05
CA GLU A 97 -12.29 -5.89 -10.45
C GLU A 97 -12.14 -4.37 -10.63
N ASN A 98 -12.67 -3.58 -9.68
CA ASN A 98 -12.55 -2.13 -9.65
C ASN A 98 -11.54 -1.63 -8.61
N GLY A 99 -10.67 -2.51 -8.13
CA GLY A 99 -9.64 -2.18 -7.18
C GLY A 99 -8.56 -1.29 -7.79
N LEU A 100 -7.95 -0.47 -6.94
CA LEU A 100 -6.92 0.49 -7.34
C LEU A 100 -5.62 0.24 -6.59
N VAL A 101 -4.50 0.51 -7.28
CA VAL A 101 -3.21 0.75 -6.64
C VAL A 101 -2.98 2.25 -6.62
N VAL A 102 -2.68 2.79 -5.46
CA VAL A 102 -2.29 4.20 -5.29
C VAL A 102 -0.82 4.26 -4.95
N LEU A 103 -0.07 4.94 -5.80
CA LEU A 103 1.37 5.03 -5.71
C LEU A 103 1.78 6.46 -5.39
N HIS A 104 2.50 6.64 -4.27
CA HIS A 104 3.12 7.89 -3.88
C HIS A 104 4.61 7.85 -4.19
N ARG A 105 5.08 8.78 -5.02
CA ARG A 105 6.48 8.88 -5.43
C ARG A 105 6.95 10.32 -5.48
N HIS A 106 8.26 10.52 -5.56
CA HIS A 106 8.82 11.80 -5.99
C HIS A 106 8.38 12.10 -7.43
N LYS A 107 8.03 13.36 -7.71
CA LYS A 107 7.51 13.79 -9.03
C LYS A 107 8.42 13.46 -10.22
N LYS A 108 9.73 13.30 -9.99
CA LYS A 108 10.74 12.98 -11.03
C LYS A 108 10.96 11.48 -11.19
N THR A 109 10.41 10.65 -10.29
CA THR A 109 10.59 9.21 -10.38
C THR A 109 9.80 8.64 -11.56
N LYS A 110 10.43 7.77 -12.32
CA LYS A 110 9.82 6.99 -13.38
C LYS A 110 9.78 5.54 -12.94
N ASP A 111 8.59 5.00 -12.77
CA ASP A 111 8.36 3.59 -12.48
C ASP A 111 7.78 2.91 -13.71
N ASN A 112 8.16 1.69 -13.95
CA ASN A 112 7.73 0.92 -15.11
C ASN A 112 6.55 0.02 -14.71
N PHE A 113 5.36 0.39 -15.10
CA PHE A 113 4.13 -0.36 -14.81
C PHE A 113 3.13 -0.39 -15.99
N GLU A 114 3.44 0.28 -17.08
CA GLU A 114 2.51 0.51 -18.20
C GLU A 114 2.05 -0.76 -18.90
N ASN A 115 2.80 -1.85 -18.78
CA ASN A 115 2.43 -3.15 -19.33
C ASN A 115 1.43 -3.92 -18.44
N ILE A 116 1.24 -3.50 -17.21
CA ILE A 116 0.45 -4.20 -16.19
C ILE A 116 -0.73 -3.35 -15.72
N PHE A 117 -0.47 -2.06 -15.55
CA PHE A 117 -1.45 -1.10 -15.04
C PHE A 117 -1.60 0.10 -15.97
N SER A 118 -2.82 0.60 -16.07
CA SER A 118 -3.12 1.88 -16.70
C SER A 118 -3.28 2.97 -15.64
N THR A 119 -2.83 4.18 -15.96
CA THR A 119 -3.03 5.34 -15.10
C THR A 119 -4.45 5.86 -15.24
N VAL A 120 -5.20 5.84 -14.14
CA VAL A 120 -6.54 6.44 -14.07
C VAL A 120 -6.44 7.95 -13.81
N ARG A 121 -5.54 8.33 -12.91
CA ARG A 121 -5.30 9.72 -12.52
C ARG A 121 -3.88 9.87 -11.99
N SER A 122 -3.28 11.01 -12.26
CA SER A 122 -2.01 11.41 -11.65
C SER A 122 -2.08 12.88 -11.26
N SER A 123 -1.59 13.21 -10.07
CA SER A 123 -1.57 14.57 -9.53
C SER A 123 -0.24 14.84 -8.85
N LYS A 124 0.30 16.06 -9.04
CA LYS A 124 1.54 16.51 -8.41
C LYS A 124 1.23 17.48 -7.29
N TYR A 125 1.89 17.29 -6.16
CA TYR A 125 1.79 18.13 -4.97
C TYR A 125 3.20 18.44 -4.46
N GLY A 126 3.71 19.64 -4.73
CA GLY A 126 5.09 19.97 -4.41
C GLY A 126 6.08 19.03 -5.11
N ILE A 127 6.86 18.28 -4.33
CA ILE A 127 7.81 17.27 -4.84
C ILE A 127 7.18 15.89 -5.00
N SER A 128 5.95 15.71 -4.55
CA SER A 128 5.23 14.43 -4.58
C SER A 128 4.38 14.26 -5.82
N LYS A 129 4.23 13.02 -6.25
CA LYS A 129 3.30 12.60 -7.28
C LYS A 129 2.47 11.44 -6.76
N ILE A 130 1.15 11.58 -6.84
CA ILE A 130 0.19 10.53 -6.50
C ILE A 130 -0.40 10.00 -7.80
N THR A 131 -0.25 8.71 -8.02
CA THR A 131 -0.76 8.04 -9.23
C THR A 131 -1.74 6.94 -8.84
N PHE A 132 -2.92 6.98 -9.44
CA PHE A 132 -3.96 5.96 -9.30
C PHE A 132 -3.87 5.02 -10.49
N LEU A 133 -3.67 3.76 -10.21
CA LEU A 133 -3.46 2.72 -11.19
C LEU A 133 -4.60 1.69 -11.15
N LYS A 134 -5.05 1.27 -12.32
CA LYS A 134 -5.99 0.17 -12.50
C LYS A 134 -5.34 -0.93 -13.33
N LEU A 135 -5.62 -2.18 -12.98
CA LEU A 135 -5.12 -3.33 -13.73
C LEU A 135 -5.65 -3.29 -15.17
N ILE A 136 -4.78 -3.49 -16.12
CA ILE A 136 -5.17 -3.66 -17.53
C ILE A 136 -5.88 -5.01 -17.67
N LYS A 137 -7.08 -4.98 -18.28
CA LYS A 137 -7.84 -6.21 -18.56
C LYS A 137 -7.31 -6.95 -19.77
#